data_774a50c756a7b1f18bbe10f6d1269a4a
#
_entry.id   774a50c756a7b1f18bbe10f6d1269a4a
#
_cell.length_a   1.000
_cell.length_b   1.000
_cell.length_c   1.000
_cell.angle_alpha   90.00
_cell.angle_beta   90.00
_cell.angle_gamma   90.00
#
_symmetry.space_group_name_H-M   'P 1'
#
loop_
_entity.id
_entity.type
_entity.pdbx_description
1 polymer ?
#
loop_
_entity_poly.entity_id
_entity_poly.type
_entity_poly.pdbx_seq_one_letter_code
_entity_poly.pdbx_strand_id
1 'polypeptide(L)'
;MNHLPSADHFALVSAGVFLLVGMLTGIWKYWHMMRSENAQAPTYVDICHRTALMYAFACLVLQQLALHSRWSAGVNLAAVAIPILWFASAVFAYAVHGWLQDTDNQLERPHRLGSMTIPGKIISVYMMLLIVGEIGGTLVLLAGVL
;
A
#
# COMPACT_ATOMS: atom_id res chain seq x y z
N MET A 1 -16.04 11.05 -25.09
CA MET A 1 -15.82 9.64 -24.70
C MET A 1 -14.76 9.64 -23.62
N ASN A 2 -15.14 9.41 -22.36
CA ASN A 2 -14.18 9.30 -21.26
C ASN A 2 -13.43 7.97 -21.42
N HIS A 3 -12.23 8.02 -22.00
CA HIS A 3 -11.36 6.84 -22.02
C HIS A 3 -10.89 6.58 -20.59
N LEU A 4 -11.22 5.42 -20.05
CA LEU A 4 -10.58 4.94 -18.81
C LEU A 4 -9.07 4.96 -19.03
N PRO A 5 -8.28 5.35 -18.01
CA PRO A 5 -6.83 5.30 -18.13
C PRO A 5 -6.39 3.87 -18.44
N SER A 6 -5.37 3.72 -19.28
CA SER A 6 -4.79 2.39 -19.52
C SER A 6 -4.18 1.84 -18.23
N ALA A 7 -4.15 0.52 -18.08
CA ALA A 7 -3.65 -0.14 -16.87
C ALA A 7 -2.21 0.26 -16.53
N ASP A 8 -1.35 0.32 -17.55
CA ASP A 8 0.04 0.72 -17.45
C ASP A 8 0.19 2.19 -17.02
N HIS A 9 -0.62 3.09 -17.58
CA HIS A 9 -0.60 4.50 -17.17
C HIS A 9 -1.08 4.66 -15.71
N PHE A 10 -2.15 3.96 -15.31
CA PHE A 10 -2.62 3.98 -13.94
C PHE A 10 -1.54 3.49 -12.95
N ALA A 11 -0.86 2.38 -13.29
CA ALA A 11 0.23 1.84 -12.47
C ALA A 11 1.41 2.83 -12.39
N LEU A 12 1.80 3.46 -13.50
CA LEU A 12 2.91 4.42 -13.54
C LEU A 12 2.62 5.66 -12.67
N VAL A 13 1.42 6.22 -12.79
CA VAL A 13 1.01 7.37 -11.96
C VAL A 13 1.01 6.98 -10.48
N SER A 14 0.49 5.79 -10.15
CA SER A 14 0.48 5.27 -8.79
C SER A 14 1.90 5.07 -8.24
N ALA A 15 2.84 4.59 -9.06
CA ALA A 15 4.25 4.49 -8.68
C ALA A 15 4.82 5.85 -8.29
N GLY A 16 4.57 6.88 -9.10
CA GLY A 16 5.00 8.26 -8.81
C GLY A 16 4.38 8.81 -7.53
N VAL A 17 3.08 8.56 -7.30
CA VAL A 17 2.38 8.97 -6.08
C VAL A 17 2.97 8.28 -4.85
N PHE A 18 3.16 6.95 -4.88
CA PHE A 18 3.77 6.23 -3.75
C PHE A 18 5.21 6.67 -3.49
N LEU A 19 5.99 6.94 -4.54
CA LEU A 19 7.35 7.48 -4.39
C LEU A 19 7.32 8.83 -3.67
N LEU A 20 6.43 9.73 -4.07
CA LEU A 20 6.26 11.03 -3.42
C LEU A 20 5.82 10.89 -1.97
N VAL A 21 4.83 10.01 -1.69
CA VAL A 21 4.38 9.70 -0.33
C VAL A 21 5.55 9.14 0.49
N GLY A 22 6.35 8.25 -0.08
CA GLY A 22 7.55 7.72 0.57
C GLY A 22 8.54 8.81 0.94
N MET A 23 8.82 9.76 0.03
CA MET A 23 9.71 10.89 0.32
C MET A 23 9.14 11.81 1.42
N LEU A 24 7.86 12.14 1.37
CA LEU A 24 7.22 12.99 2.38
C LEU A 24 7.18 12.31 3.76
N THR A 25 6.86 11.02 3.82
CA THR A 25 6.89 10.26 5.07
C THR A 25 8.33 10.05 5.57
N GLY A 26 9.33 10.09 4.69
CA GLY A 26 10.75 10.14 5.05
C GLY A 26 11.12 11.42 5.79
N ILE A 27 10.59 12.57 5.38
CA ILE A 27 10.75 13.84 6.11
C ILE A 27 10.08 13.74 7.48
N TRP A 28 8.87 13.19 7.55
CA TRP A 28 8.16 12.96 8.80
C TRP A 28 8.94 12.04 9.76
N LYS A 29 9.50 10.94 9.23
CA LYS A 29 10.38 10.03 9.98
C LYS A 29 11.62 10.77 10.51
N TYR A 30 12.32 11.53 9.66
CA TYR A 30 13.49 12.31 10.04
C TYR A 30 13.16 13.29 11.17
N TRP A 31 12.03 13.98 11.08
CA TRP A 31 11.58 14.91 12.11
C TRP A 31 11.41 14.26 13.48
N HIS A 32 10.87 13.02 13.54
CA HIS A 32 10.79 12.25 14.78
C HIS A 32 12.17 11.82 15.28
N MET A 33 13.02 11.33 14.41
CA MET A 33 14.38 10.90 14.77
C MET A 33 15.19 12.02 15.41
N MET A 34 15.09 13.25 14.87
CA MET A 34 15.81 14.42 15.40
C MET A 34 15.32 14.88 16.78
N ARG A 35 14.13 14.44 17.22
CA ARG A 35 13.54 14.77 18.51
C ARG A 35 13.60 13.63 19.53
N SER A 36 14.04 12.47 19.09
CA SER A 36 14.15 11.26 19.92
C SER A 36 15.57 11.13 20.50
N GLU A 37 15.69 10.81 21.77
CA GLU A 37 16.98 10.60 22.45
C GLU A 37 17.80 9.47 21.85
N ASN A 38 17.12 8.44 21.31
CA ASN A 38 17.74 7.28 20.67
C ASN A 38 17.79 7.37 19.14
N ALA A 39 17.45 8.53 18.55
CA ALA A 39 17.39 8.76 17.11
C ALA A 39 16.47 7.78 16.37
N GLN A 40 15.37 7.35 17.00
CA GLN A 40 14.38 6.46 16.40
C GLN A 40 13.05 7.19 16.17
N ALA A 41 12.39 6.83 15.09
CA ALA A 41 11.01 7.23 14.82
C ALA A 41 10.03 6.20 15.40
N PRO A 42 8.78 6.57 15.67
CA PRO A 42 7.72 5.63 16.01
C PRO A 42 7.60 4.53 14.96
N THR A 43 7.27 3.31 15.40
CA THR A 43 7.27 2.11 14.56
C THR A 43 6.47 2.27 13.27
N TYR A 44 5.24 2.79 13.35
CA TYR A 44 4.40 2.95 12.15
C TYR A 44 4.78 4.14 11.27
N VAL A 45 5.50 5.13 11.77
CA VAL A 45 6.11 6.19 10.93
C VAL A 45 7.21 5.58 10.06
N ASP A 46 8.06 4.72 10.64
CA ASP A 46 9.11 4.01 9.90
C ASP A 46 8.52 3.01 8.89
N ILE A 47 7.53 2.21 9.31
CA ILE A 47 6.85 1.25 8.43
C ILE A 47 6.17 1.99 7.26
N CYS A 48 5.42 3.06 7.52
CA CYS A 48 4.74 3.85 6.50
C CYS A 48 5.72 4.35 5.42
N HIS A 49 6.83 4.95 5.83
CA HIS A 49 7.88 5.42 4.92
C HIS A 49 8.42 4.29 4.03
N ARG A 50 8.87 3.20 4.63
CA ARG A 50 9.47 2.08 3.87
C ARG A 50 8.47 1.40 2.96
N THR A 51 7.24 1.19 3.44
CA THR A 51 6.19 0.52 2.66
C THR A 51 5.77 1.36 1.47
N ALA A 52 5.63 2.68 1.61
CA ALA A 52 5.31 3.55 0.48
C ALA A 52 6.39 3.48 -0.62
N LEU A 53 7.68 3.48 -0.26
CA LEU A 53 8.77 3.31 -1.23
C LEU A 53 8.73 1.93 -1.90
N MET A 54 8.47 0.86 -1.15
CA MET A 54 8.36 -0.50 -1.72
C MET A 54 7.18 -0.62 -2.67
N TYR A 55 6.04 -0.03 -2.35
CA TYR A 55 4.86 -0.04 -3.22
C TYR A 55 5.03 0.82 -4.47
N ALA A 56 5.86 1.86 -4.44
CA ALA A 56 6.26 2.55 -5.66
C ALA A 56 6.93 1.58 -6.66
N PHE A 57 7.86 0.76 -6.20
CA PHE A 57 8.48 -0.28 -7.04
C PHE A 57 7.49 -1.38 -7.45
N ALA A 58 6.62 -1.83 -6.54
CA ALA A 58 5.60 -2.81 -6.86
C ALA A 58 4.68 -2.32 -7.99
N CYS A 59 4.29 -1.06 -7.98
CA CYS A 59 3.49 -0.46 -9.06
C CYS A 59 4.23 -0.47 -10.40
N LEU A 60 5.55 -0.27 -10.44
CA LEU A 60 6.33 -0.40 -11.68
C LEU A 60 6.36 -1.85 -12.19
N VAL A 61 6.41 -2.83 -11.29
CA VAL A 61 6.28 -4.25 -11.69
C VAL A 61 4.91 -4.53 -12.29
N LEU A 62 3.83 -4.07 -11.64
CA LEU A 62 2.47 -4.20 -12.17
C LEU A 62 2.32 -3.50 -13.54
N GLN A 63 2.95 -2.33 -13.72
CA GLN A 63 3.01 -1.63 -15.01
C GLN A 63 3.63 -2.51 -16.09
N GLN A 64 4.80 -3.08 -15.82
CA GLN A 64 5.49 -3.93 -16.79
C GLN A 64 4.69 -5.19 -17.12
N LEU A 65 4.08 -5.83 -16.14
CA LEU A 65 3.20 -6.97 -16.36
C LEU A 65 2.00 -6.58 -17.23
N ALA A 66 1.36 -5.44 -16.98
CA ALA A 66 0.21 -4.97 -17.74
C ALA A 66 0.57 -4.64 -19.19
N LEU A 67 1.74 -4.05 -19.45
CA LEU A 67 2.25 -3.74 -20.79
C LEU A 67 2.45 -4.99 -21.66
N HIS A 68 2.83 -6.12 -21.07
CA HIS A 68 3.11 -7.36 -21.78
C HIS A 68 1.97 -8.38 -21.70
N SER A 69 0.92 -8.06 -20.95
CA SER A 69 -0.24 -8.95 -20.76
C SER A 69 -1.11 -9.03 -22.01
N ARG A 70 -1.56 -10.25 -22.32
CA ARG A 70 -2.48 -10.54 -23.44
C ARG A 70 -3.96 -10.41 -23.08
N TRP A 71 -4.27 -10.08 -21.82
CA TRP A 71 -5.64 -9.90 -21.38
C TRP A 71 -6.28 -8.64 -21.98
N SER A 72 -7.60 -8.60 -21.97
CA SER A 72 -8.33 -7.40 -22.37
C SER A 72 -8.00 -6.19 -21.49
N ALA A 73 -8.17 -4.98 -22.00
CA ALA A 73 -7.89 -3.74 -21.27
C ALA A 73 -8.63 -3.67 -19.93
N GLY A 74 -9.89 -4.15 -19.87
CA GLY A 74 -10.67 -4.17 -18.63
C GLY A 74 -10.12 -5.13 -17.59
N VAL A 75 -9.67 -6.32 -18.01
CA VAL A 75 -9.05 -7.31 -17.12
C VAL A 75 -7.72 -6.77 -16.58
N ASN A 76 -6.88 -6.20 -17.45
CA ASN A 76 -5.60 -5.61 -17.06
C ASN A 76 -5.81 -4.44 -16.08
N LEU A 77 -6.77 -3.56 -16.35
CA LEU A 77 -7.06 -2.45 -15.45
C LEU A 77 -7.54 -2.93 -14.08
N ALA A 78 -8.43 -3.90 -14.01
CA ALA A 78 -8.90 -4.46 -12.75
C ALA A 78 -7.76 -5.15 -11.98
N ALA A 79 -6.93 -5.94 -12.68
CA ALA A 79 -5.81 -6.68 -12.10
C ALA A 79 -4.67 -5.76 -11.60
N VAL A 80 -4.54 -4.56 -12.14
CA VAL A 80 -3.64 -3.51 -11.64
C VAL A 80 -4.28 -2.73 -10.50
N ALA A 81 -5.54 -2.29 -10.67
CA ALA A 81 -6.19 -1.38 -9.73
C ALA A 81 -6.44 -2.02 -8.37
N ILE A 82 -6.83 -3.31 -8.33
CA ILE A 82 -7.15 -4.00 -7.09
C ILE A 82 -5.93 -4.06 -6.15
N PRO A 83 -4.74 -4.55 -6.54
CA PRO A 83 -3.55 -4.49 -5.69
C PRO A 83 -3.19 -3.07 -5.25
N ILE A 84 -3.21 -2.10 -6.17
CA ILE A 84 -2.84 -0.71 -5.87
C ILE A 84 -3.78 -0.09 -4.84
N LEU A 85 -5.08 -0.37 -4.87
CA LEU A 85 -6.02 0.09 -3.86
C LEU A 85 -5.70 -0.50 -2.48
N TRP A 86 -5.30 -1.78 -2.41
CA TRP A 86 -4.88 -2.41 -1.16
C TRP A 86 -3.55 -1.84 -0.66
N PHE A 87 -2.57 -1.60 -1.53
CA PHE A 87 -1.33 -0.88 -1.19
C PHE A 87 -1.64 0.49 -0.57
N ALA A 88 -2.54 1.25 -1.20
CA ALA A 88 -2.93 2.56 -0.69
C ALA A 88 -3.61 2.45 0.68
N SER A 89 -4.49 1.46 0.88
CA SER A 89 -5.16 1.25 2.16
C SER A 89 -4.18 0.87 3.28
N ALA A 90 -3.17 0.04 2.97
CA ALA A 90 -2.13 -0.35 3.93
C ALA A 90 -1.26 0.86 4.34
N VAL A 91 -0.78 1.65 3.37
CA VAL A 91 0.01 2.86 3.67
C VAL A 91 -0.81 3.86 4.47
N PHE A 92 -2.10 4.03 4.14
CA PHE A 92 -3.00 4.89 4.90
C PHE A 92 -3.19 4.40 6.34
N ALA A 93 -3.40 3.09 6.56
CA ALA A 93 -3.50 2.52 7.89
C ALA A 93 -2.22 2.75 8.71
N TYR A 94 -1.04 2.55 8.10
CA TYR A 94 0.23 2.82 8.76
C TYR A 94 0.43 4.30 9.07
N ALA A 95 0.02 5.20 8.19
CA ALA A 95 0.06 6.64 8.45
C ALA A 95 -0.84 7.02 9.65
N VAL A 96 -2.03 6.42 9.75
CA VAL A 96 -2.95 6.64 10.88
C VAL A 96 -2.34 6.15 12.19
N HIS A 97 -1.81 4.92 12.24
CA HIS A 97 -1.15 4.40 13.44
C HIS A 97 0.12 5.19 13.80
N GLY A 98 0.89 5.62 12.79
CA GLY A 98 2.05 6.48 13.00
C GLY A 98 1.69 7.86 13.57
N TRP A 99 0.54 8.42 13.18
CA TRP A 99 0.03 9.67 13.70
C TRP A 99 -0.50 9.53 15.13
N LEU A 100 -1.29 8.46 15.38
CA LEU A 100 -1.92 8.20 16.68
C LEU A 100 -0.92 7.66 17.71
N GLN A 101 0.15 7.01 17.26
CA GLN A 101 1.15 6.32 18.10
C GLN A 101 0.48 5.39 19.14
N ASP A 102 -0.55 4.70 18.72
CA ASP A 102 -1.47 3.93 19.56
C ASP A 102 -1.06 2.45 19.71
N THR A 103 -0.19 1.97 18.84
CA THR A 103 0.35 0.60 18.88
C THR A 103 1.64 0.49 18.07
N ASP A 104 2.51 -0.43 18.46
CA ASP A 104 3.67 -0.87 17.68
C ASP A 104 3.37 -2.10 16.82
N ASN A 105 2.18 -2.71 16.99
CA ASN A 105 1.72 -3.87 16.24
C ASN A 105 0.19 -3.88 16.10
N GLN A 106 -0.30 -3.46 14.94
CA GLN A 106 -1.76 -3.42 14.66
C GLN A 106 -2.47 -4.79 14.74
N LEU A 107 -1.71 -5.90 14.71
CA LEU A 107 -2.25 -7.25 14.83
C LEU A 107 -2.28 -7.75 16.28
N GLU A 108 -1.69 -7.01 17.23
CA GLU A 108 -1.74 -7.32 18.65
C GLU A 108 -3.16 -7.15 19.20
N ARG A 109 -3.54 -8.05 20.11
CA ARG A 109 -4.87 -8.02 20.75
C ARG A 109 -4.80 -7.36 22.12
N PRO A 110 -5.78 -6.53 22.46
CA PRO A 110 -6.94 -6.07 21.65
C PRO A 110 -6.50 -5.12 20.55
N HIS A 111 -7.07 -5.28 19.32
CA HIS A 111 -6.76 -4.39 18.19
C HIS A 111 -7.23 -2.97 18.52
N ARG A 112 -6.34 -2.01 18.41
CA ARG A 112 -6.60 -0.61 18.77
C ARG A 112 -6.55 0.29 17.54
N LEU A 113 -7.36 1.34 17.58
CA LEU A 113 -7.28 2.50 16.70
C LEU A 113 -7.53 3.74 17.56
N GLY A 114 -6.46 4.38 18.01
CA GLY A 114 -6.51 5.41 19.03
C GLY A 114 -7.07 4.86 20.34
N SER A 115 -8.17 5.45 20.81
CA SER A 115 -8.89 5.00 22.01
C SER A 115 -9.93 3.89 21.74
N MET A 116 -10.19 3.57 20.47
CA MET A 116 -11.19 2.58 20.07
C MET A 116 -10.60 1.17 19.97
N THR A 117 -11.41 0.17 20.33
CA THR A 117 -11.09 -1.24 20.11
C THR A 117 -11.80 -1.76 18.87
N ILE A 118 -11.06 -2.33 17.93
CA ILE A 118 -11.61 -2.90 16.70
C ILE A 118 -11.90 -4.38 16.92
N PRO A 119 -13.10 -4.89 16.54
CA PRO A 119 -13.37 -6.33 16.59
C PRO A 119 -12.40 -7.12 15.71
N GLY A 120 -11.82 -8.20 16.25
CA GLY A 120 -10.83 -9.01 15.53
C GLY A 120 -11.34 -9.60 14.22
N LYS A 121 -12.67 -9.83 14.08
CA LYS A 121 -13.28 -10.26 12.81
C LYS A 121 -13.09 -9.24 11.69
N ILE A 122 -13.16 -7.93 11.99
CA ILE A 122 -12.96 -6.88 10.99
C ILE A 122 -11.52 -6.91 10.47
N ILE A 123 -10.56 -7.03 11.38
CA ILE A 123 -9.14 -7.14 11.03
C ILE A 123 -8.88 -8.39 10.18
N SER A 124 -9.45 -9.54 10.57
CA SER A 124 -9.28 -10.79 9.82
C SER A 124 -9.88 -10.71 8.42
N VAL A 125 -11.07 -10.12 8.26
CA VAL A 125 -11.70 -9.94 6.95
C VAL A 125 -10.88 -8.97 6.09
N TYR A 126 -10.47 -7.83 6.65
CA TYR A 126 -9.61 -6.88 5.96
C TYR A 126 -8.33 -7.54 5.44
N MET A 127 -7.61 -8.27 6.29
CA MET A 127 -6.37 -8.96 5.91
C MET A 127 -6.61 -10.02 4.83
N MET A 128 -7.72 -10.78 4.91
CA MET A 128 -8.06 -11.77 3.89
C MET A 128 -8.33 -11.12 2.53
N LEU A 129 -9.10 -10.03 2.51
CA LEU A 129 -9.40 -9.30 1.28
C LEU A 129 -8.14 -8.66 0.67
N LEU A 130 -7.26 -8.12 1.52
CA LEU A 130 -5.96 -7.59 1.10
C LEU A 130 -5.11 -8.68 0.45
N ILE A 131 -4.93 -9.82 1.12
CA ILE A 131 -4.15 -10.96 0.61
C ILE A 131 -4.71 -11.44 -0.74
N VAL A 132 -6.01 -11.67 -0.82
CA VAL A 132 -6.67 -12.13 -2.05
C VAL A 132 -6.56 -11.09 -3.16
N GLY A 133 -6.73 -9.81 -2.85
CA GLY A 133 -6.66 -8.73 -3.82
C GLY A 133 -5.25 -8.53 -4.36
N GLU A 134 -4.24 -8.46 -3.51
CA GLU A 134 -2.85 -8.25 -3.93
C GLU A 134 -2.29 -9.46 -4.70
N ILE A 135 -2.44 -10.64 -4.16
CA ILE A 135 -1.94 -11.86 -4.80
C ILE A 135 -2.76 -12.18 -6.05
N GLY A 136 -4.09 -12.09 -5.97
CA GLY A 136 -4.98 -12.42 -7.08
C GLY A 136 -4.75 -11.53 -8.30
N GLY A 137 -4.70 -10.20 -8.11
CA GLY A 137 -4.42 -9.26 -9.20
C GLY A 137 -3.06 -9.50 -9.84
N THR A 138 -2.03 -9.71 -9.01
CA THR A 138 -0.67 -10.00 -9.50
C THR A 138 -0.60 -11.32 -10.27
N LEU A 139 -1.27 -12.38 -9.81
CA LEU A 139 -1.32 -13.67 -10.51
C LEU A 139 -2.05 -13.56 -11.85
N VAL A 140 -3.15 -12.79 -11.91
CA VAL A 140 -3.87 -12.57 -13.18
C VAL A 140 -2.94 -11.89 -14.19
N LEU A 141 -2.23 -10.85 -13.81
CA LEU A 141 -1.28 -10.18 -14.72
C LEU A 141 -0.14 -11.11 -15.14
N LEU A 142 0.44 -11.84 -14.20
CA LEU A 142 1.52 -12.78 -14.49
C LEU A 142 1.07 -13.88 -15.47
N ALA A 143 -0.12 -14.43 -15.28
CA ALA A 143 -0.70 -15.40 -16.21
C ALA A 143 -0.97 -14.81 -17.60
N GLY A 144 -1.19 -13.50 -17.71
CA GLY A 144 -1.35 -12.81 -18.99
C GLY A 144 -0.05 -12.61 -19.77
N VAL A 145 1.09 -12.69 -19.09
CA VAL A 145 2.42 -12.57 -19.72
C VAL A 145 2.97 -13.92 -20.16
N LEU A 146 2.62 -15.00 -19.46
CA LEU A 146 3.03 -16.39 -19.80
C LEU A 146 2.27 -16.91 -21.02
#